data_4399c7b5dbe7642a51e958b59d4d9eb0
#
_entry.id   4399c7b5dbe7642a51e958b59d4d9eb0
#
_cell.length_a   1.000
_cell.length_b   1.000
_cell.length_c   1.000
_cell.angle_alpha   90.00
_cell.angle_beta   90.00
_cell.angle_gamma   90.00
#
_symmetry.space_group_name_H-M   'P 1'
#
loop_
_entity.id
_entity.type
_entity.pdbx_description
1 polymer ?
#
loop_
_entity_poly.entity_id
_entity_poly.type
_entity_poly.pdbx_seq_one_letter_code
_entity_poly.pdbx_strand_id
1 'polypeptide(L)'
;MPKEYVPAIEKGVREGLLAGVMAGYPVVDVKVELTDGSYHEVDSNENAFKQAGLIGFREAMKAAGPVLKEPIMHVEVTTPEGNVGDVVGDINSRRGRIEGMDPAMGGVTVVNAHVPLSEMFGYVTTLRSLTQGRAQPNVTPSHYEEVP
;
A
#
# COMPACT_ATOMS: atom_id res chain seq x y z
N MET A 1 1.39 -21.24 -30.72
CA MET A 1 1.86 -21.78 -29.41
C MET A 1 0.85 -22.76 -28.86
N PRO A 2 1.29 -23.96 -28.45
CA PRO A 2 0.39 -24.96 -27.87
C PRO A 2 -0.22 -24.50 -26.56
N LYS A 3 -1.51 -24.78 -26.38
CA LYS A 3 -2.25 -24.37 -25.17
C LYS A 3 -1.75 -25.02 -23.88
N GLU A 4 -1.05 -26.14 -23.98
CA GLU A 4 -0.51 -26.86 -22.83
C GLU A 4 0.55 -26.07 -22.06
N TYR A 5 1.17 -25.06 -22.67
CA TYR A 5 2.17 -24.20 -22.04
C TYR A 5 1.60 -22.95 -21.36
N VAL A 6 0.32 -22.67 -21.57
CA VAL A 6 -0.33 -21.50 -20.93
C VAL A 6 -0.23 -21.54 -19.41
N PRO A 7 -0.47 -22.67 -18.71
CA PRO A 7 -0.29 -22.72 -17.26
C PRO A 7 1.14 -22.41 -16.81
N ALA A 8 2.16 -22.78 -17.59
CA ALA A 8 3.56 -22.47 -17.26
C ALA A 8 3.83 -20.97 -17.35
N ILE A 9 3.31 -20.33 -18.39
CA ILE A 9 3.41 -18.87 -18.55
C ILE A 9 2.72 -18.16 -17.37
N GLU A 10 1.54 -18.62 -16.98
CA GLU A 10 0.81 -18.08 -15.82
C GLU A 10 1.63 -18.19 -14.53
N LYS A 11 2.28 -19.33 -14.30
CA LYS A 11 3.18 -19.49 -13.14
C LYS A 11 4.30 -18.46 -13.14
N GLY A 12 4.92 -18.22 -14.29
CA GLY A 12 5.97 -17.24 -14.45
C GLY A 12 5.49 -15.81 -14.14
N VAL A 13 4.32 -15.44 -14.65
CA VAL A 13 3.71 -14.16 -14.37
C VAL A 13 3.39 -14.01 -12.88
N ARG A 14 2.83 -15.04 -12.26
CA ARG A 14 2.51 -15.02 -10.82
C ARG A 14 3.76 -14.88 -9.94
N GLU A 15 4.87 -15.47 -10.32
CA GLU A 15 6.16 -15.26 -9.64
C GLU A 15 6.60 -13.80 -9.76
N GLY A 16 6.40 -13.17 -10.91
CA GLY A 16 6.69 -11.77 -11.12
C GLY A 16 5.83 -10.83 -10.26
N LEU A 17 4.59 -11.25 -9.96
CA LEU A 17 3.69 -10.48 -9.08
C LEU A 17 4.18 -10.42 -7.64
N LEU A 18 4.94 -11.41 -7.18
CA LEU A 18 5.41 -11.48 -5.80
C LEU A 18 6.52 -10.47 -5.51
N ALA A 19 7.30 -10.10 -6.52
CA ALA A 19 8.40 -9.16 -6.37
C ALA A 19 8.49 -8.27 -7.62
N GLY A 20 7.86 -7.12 -7.58
CA GLY A 20 7.77 -6.19 -8.71
C GLY A 20 9.10 -5.53 -9.07
N VAL A 21 9.10 -4.82 -10.20
CA VAL A 21 10.30 -4.16 -10.76
C VAL A 21 10.73 -2.91 -10.00
N MET A 22 9.85 -2.36 -9.16
CA MET A 22 10.18 -1.26 -8.26
C MET A 22 10.34 -1.80 -6.84
N ALA A 23 11.51 -1.65 -6.24
CA ALA A 23 11.79 -2.00 -4.85
C ALA A 23 11.43 -3.43 -4.40
N GLY A 24 11.01 -4.32 -5.30
CA GLY A 24 10.72 -5.72 -4.99
C GLY A 24 9.44 -5.99 -4.22
N TYR A 25 8.56 -5.01 -4.05
CA TYR A 25 7.26 -5.21 -3.39
C TYR A 25 6.28 -5.98 -4.29
N PRO A 26 5.32 -6.71 -3.70
CA PRO A 26 4.27 -7.38 -4.48
C PRO A 26 3.52 -6.40 -5.37
N VAL A 27 3.15 -6.88 -6.57
CA VAL A 27 2.40 -6.09 -7.54
C VAL A 27 0.91 -6.32 -7.34
N VAL A 28 0.13 -5.24 -7.35
CA VAL A 28 -1.34 -5.27 -7.22
C VAL A 28 -1.97 -4.41 -8.31
N ASP A 29 -3.27 -4.52 -8.47
CA ASP A 29 -4.06 -3.70 -9.41
C ASP A 29 -3.57 -3.81 -10.85
N VAL A 30 -3.26 -5.03 -11.30
CA VAL A 30 -2.86 -5.30 -12.69
C VAL A 30 -3.74 -6.38 -13.30
N LYS A 31 -3.94 -6.25 -14.60
CA LYS A 31 -4.52 -7.30 -15.44
C LYS A 31 -3.48 -7.69 -16.46
N VAL A 32 -3.19 -8.96 -16.54
CA VAL A 32 -2.23 -9.50 -17.51
C VAL A 32 -2.98 -10.34 -18.54
N GLU A 33 -2.77 -10.05 -19.80
CA GLU A 33 -3.40 -10.77 -20.91
C GLU A 33 -2.31 -11.31 -21.82
N LEU A 34 -2.34 -12.64 -22.05
CA LEU A 34 -1.47 -13.29 -23.01
C LEU A 34 -2.13 -13.20 -24.38
N THR A 35 -1.50 -12.50 -25.31
CA THR A 35 -2.04 -12.24 -26.64
C THR A 35 -1.46 -13.17 -27.69
N ASP A 36 -0.19 -13.52 -27.58
CA ASP A 36 0.50 -14.36 -28.56
C ASP A 36 1.79 -14.94 -27.97
N GLY A 37 2.34 -15.93 -28.66
CA GLY A 37 3.61 -16.55 -28.30
C GLY A 37 4.11 -17.43 -29.43
N SER A 38 5.43 -17.65 -29.50
CA SER A 38 6.06 -18.55 -30.45
C SER A 38 6.41 -19.89 -29.82
N TYR A 39 6.58 -20.90 -30.65
CA TYR A 39 6.88 -22.25 -30.21
C TYR A 39 7.94 -22.88 -31.12
N HIS A 40 8.94 -23.51 -30.53
CA HIS A 40 9.99 -24.27 -31.23
C HIS A 40 10.16 -25.61 -30.52
N GLU A 41 10.01 -26.70 -31.24
CA GLU A 41 10.05 -28.07 -30.69
C GLU A 41 11.32 -28.39 -29.88
N VAL A 42 12.46 -27.85 -30.27
CA VAL A 42 13.76 -28.15 -29.65
C VAL A 42 13.96 -27.32 -28.36
N ASP A 43 13.50 -26.07 -28.36
CA ASP A 43 13.79 -25.10 -27.31
C ASP A 43 12.60 -24.86 -26.38
N SER A 44 11.45 -25.48 -26.66
CA SER A 44 10.22 -25.21 -25.90
C SER A 44 9.94 -26.34 -24.91
N ASN A 45 9.81 -25.96 -23.64
CA ASN A 45 9.39 -26.81 -22.55
C ASN A 45 8.69 -25.99 -21.48
N GLU A 46 8.16 -26.65 -20.48
CA GLU A 46 7.42 -25.97 -19.40
C GLU A 46 8.26 -24.89 -18.69
N ASN A 47 9.51 -25.21 -18.35
CA ASN A 47 10.40 -24.26 -17.67
C ASN A 47 10.73 -23.05 -18.55
N ALA A 48 10.96 -23.26 -19.84
CA ALA A 48 11.23 -22.16 -20.78
C ALA A 48 10.04 -21.21 -20.88
N PHE A 49 8.82 -21.72 -20.94
CA PHE A 49 7.61 -20.90 -20.96
C PHE A 49 7.37 -20.18 -19.64
N LYS A 50 7.67 -20.81 -18.51
CA LYS A 50 7.62 -20.18 -17.20
C LYS A 50 8.57 -18.99 -17.14
N GLN A 51 9.80 -19.16 -17.57
CA GLN A 51 10.80 -18.06 -17.61
C GLN A 51 10.39 -16.97 -18.61
N ALA A 52 9.85 -17.34 -19.75
CA ALA A 52 9.33 -16.39 -20.72
C ALA A 52 8.20 -15.54 -20.14
N GLY A 53 7.29 -16.15 -19.39
CA GLY A 53 6.21 -15.45 -18.70
C GLY A 53 6.74 -14.45 -17.66
N LEU A 54 7.72 -14.87 -16.86
CA LEU A 54 8.35 -14.02 -15.86
C LEU A 54 9.07 -12.82 -16.50
N ILE A 55 9.88 -13.07 -17.50
CA ILE A 55 10.66 -12.02 -18.21
C ILE A 55 9.71 -11.06 -18.94
N GLY A 56 8.73 -11.60 -19.67
CA GLY A 56 7.75 -10.81 -20.40
C GLY A 56 6.92 -9.92 -19.47
N PHE A 57 6.51 -10.47 -18.33
CA PHE A 57 5.79 -9.69 -17.33
C PHE A 57 6.62 -8.54 -16.79
N ARG A 58 7.89 -8.78 -16.45
CA ARG A 58 8.78 -7.73 -15.94
C ARG A 58 8.99 -6.62 -16.95
N GLU A 59 9.20 -6.96 -18.23
CA GLU A 59 9.34 -5.97 -19.28
C GLU A 59 8.05 -5.16 -19.50
N ALA A 60 6.90 -5.84 -19.48
CA ALA A 60 5.61 -5.17 -19.60
C ALA A 60 5.35 -4.22 -18.43
N MET A 61 5.72 -4.62 -17.21
CA MET A 61 5.58 -3.77 -16.02
C MET A 61 6.41 -2.50 -16.11
N LYS A 62 7.66 -2.61 -16.58
CA LYS A 62 8.51 -1.44 -16.77
C LYS A 62 7.89 -0.44 -17.76
N ALA A 63 7.26 -0.95 -18.82
CA ALA A 63 6.61 -0.14 -19.83
C ALA A 63 5.26 0.44 -19.37
N ALA A 64 4.59 -0.22 -18.44
CA ALA A 64 3.26 0.18 -17.97
C ALA A 64 3.25 1.36 -16.99
N GLY A 65 4.42 1.81 -16.51
CA GLY A 65 4.50 2.90 -15.56
C GLY A 65 4.09 2.51 -14.15
N PRO A 66 4.80 1.56 -13.52
CA PRO A 66 4.47 1.15 -12.15
C PRO A 66 4.70 2.29 -11.16
N VAL A 67 3.92 2.30 -10.08
CA VAL A 67 4.05 3.25 -8.99
C VAL A 67 4.14 2.50 -7.68
N LEU A 68 4.81 3.09 -6.69
CA LEU A 68 4.82 2.56 -5.34
C LEU A 68 3.59 3.07 -4.59
N LYS A 69 2.96 2.17 -3.87
CA LYS A 69 1.88 2.51 -2.95
C LYS A 69 2.32 2.28 -1.52
N GLU A 70 1.78 3.06 -0.62
CA GLU A 70 2.00 2.90 0.82
C GLU A 70 0.68 2.70 1.56
N PRO A 71 0.70 1.95 2.67
CA PRO A 71 -0.51 1.80 3.49
C PRO A 71 -0.83 3.09 4.22
N ILE A 72 -2.10 3.45 4.20
CA ILE A 72 -2.65 4.61 4.91
C ILE A 72 -3.49 4.09 6.06
N MET A 73 -3.25 4.65 7.25
CA MET A 73 -3.97 4.31 8.47
C MET A 73 -5.08 5.31 8.73
N HIS A 74 -6.22 4.82 9.19
CA HIS A 74 -7.25 5.65 9.77
C HIS A 74 -6.92 5.87 11.24
N VAL A 75 -6.74 7.13 11.61
CA VAL A 75 -6.40 7.53 12.97
C VAL A 75 -7.57 8.32 13.55
N GLU A 76 -8.14 7.78 14.63
CA GLU A 76 -9.20 8.43 15.37
C GLU A 76 -8.66 8.77 16.76
N VAL A 77 -8.67 10.05 17.12
CA VAL A 77 -8.16 10.50 18.41
C VAL A 77 -9.27 11.18 19.17
N THR A 78 -9.59 10.66 20.35
CA THR A 78 -10.48 11.31 21.31
C THR A 78 -9.61 12.12 22.25
N THR A 79 -9.74 13.43 22.24
CA THR A 79 -8.87 14.34 22.99
C THR A 79 -9.66 15.42 23.68
N PRO A 80 -9.19 15.93 24.85
CA PRO A 80 -9.76 17.13 25.42
C PRO A 80 -9.71 18.28 24.42
N GLU A 81 -10.74 19.09 24.42
CA GLU A 81 -10.88 20.21 23.47
C GLU A 81 -9.67 21.15 23.44
N GLY A 82 -9.07 21.41 24.62
CA GLY A 82 -7.88 22.25 24.71
C GLY A 82 -6.61 21.67 24.05
N ASN A 83 -6.58 20.38 23.72
CA ASN A 83 -5.43 19.73 23.10
C ASN A 83 -5.63 19.48 21.60
N VAL A 84 -6.77 19.83 21.02
CA VAL A 84 -7.07 19.60 19.60
C VAL A 84 -6.01 20.22 18.69
N GLY A 85 -5.60 21.43 18.96
CA GLY A 85 -4.57 22.13 18.17
C GLY A 85 -3.25 21.37 18.12
N ASP A 86 -2.80 20.85 19.25
CA ASP A 86 -1.56 20.06 19.33
C ASP A 86 -1.69 18.73 18.59
N VAL A 87 -2.84 18.07 18.72
CA VAL A 87 -3.12 16.81 18.02
C VAL A 87 -3.13 17.01 16.51
N VAL A 88 -3.84 18.02 16.03
CA VAL A 88 -3.91 18.37 14.60
C VAL A 88 -2.54 18.74 14.05
N GLY A 89 -1.77 19.53 14.78
CA GLY A 89 -0.41 19.92 14.39
C GLY A 89 0.53 18.72 14.24
N ASP A 90 0.48 17.78 15.17
CA ASP A 90 1.29 16.56 15.09
C ASP A 90 0.87 15.68 13.91
N ILE A 91 -0.42 15.48 13.69
CA ILE A 91 -0.93 14.71 12.54
C ILE A 91 -0.48 15.35 11.22
N ASN A 92 -0.57 16.67 11.11
CA ASN A 92 -0.11 17.37 9.92
C ASN A 92 1.40 17.18 9.68
N SER A 93 2.20 17.17 10.75
CA SER A 93 3.65 16.91 10.64
C SER A 93 3.99 15.50 10.15
N ARG A 94 3.05 14.59 10.24
CA ARG A 94 3.18 13.19 9.80
C ARG A 94 2.59 12.92 8.40
N ARG A 95 2.47 13.94 7.58
CA ARG A 95 1.81 13.88 6.26
C ARG A 95 0.33 13.43 6.38
N GLY A 96 -0.27 13.65 7.53
CA GLY A 96 -1.66 13.29 7.77
C GLY A 96 -2.64 14.27 7.14
N ARG A 97 -3.84 13.78 6.83
CA ARG A 97 -4.95 14.60 6.35
C ARG A 97 -6.08 14.49 7.36
N ILE A 98 -6.51 15.62 7.87
CA ILE A 98 -7.66 15.68 8.78
C ILE A 98 -8.94 15.52 7.95
N GLU A 99 -9.74 14.52 8.29
CA GLU A 99 -11.01 14.24 7.60
C GLU A 99 -12.20 14.90 8.33
N GLY A 100 -12.10 15.04 9.63
CA GLY A 100 -13.15 15.67 10.41
C GLY A 100 -12.80 15.82 11.87
N MET A 101 -13.52 16.71 12.55
CA MET A 101 -13.39 16.93 13.99
C MET A 101 -14.79 17.10 14.54
N ASP A 102 -15.21 16.19 15.42
CA ASP A 102 -16.55 16.17 15.97
C ASP A 102 -16.53 16.37 17.49
N PRO A 103 -17.15 17.44 18.01
CA PRO A 103 -17.30 17.60 19.44
C PRO A 103 -18.14 16.46 20.03
N ALA A 104 -17.74 15.98 21.20
CA ALA A 104 -18.44 14.94 21.92
C ALA A 104 -18.77 15.40 23.34
N MET A 105 -19.53 14.60 24.07
CA MET A 105 -19.90 14.92 25.44
C MET A 105 -18.68 14.92 26.37
N GLY A 106 -18.69 15.77 27.38
CA GLY A 106 -17.63 15.84 28.39
C GLY A 106 -16.43 16.71 28.01
N GLY A 107 -16.59 17.63 27.05
CA GLY A 107 -15.54 18.57 26.68
C GLY A 107 -14.42 17.91 25.86
N VAL A 108 -14.72 16.83 25.18
CA VAL A 108 -13.78 16.15 24.28
C VAL A 108 -14.16 16.35 22.82
N THR A 109 -13.17 16.17 21.95
CA THR A 109 -13.35 16.21 20.51
C THR A 109 -12.77 14.95 19.91
N VAL A 110 -13.44 14.38 18.92
CA VAL A 110 -12.95 13.24 18.15
C VAL A 110 -12.36 13.76 16.84
N VAL A 111 -11.07 13.55 16.65
CA VAL A 111 -10.35 13.93 15.43
C VAL A 111 -10.17 12.70 14.57
N ASN A 112 -10.65 12.77 13.34
CA ASN A 112 -10.48 11.71 12.34
C ASN A 112 -9.50 12.14 11.28
N ALA A 113 -8.52 11.28 10.97
CA ALA A 113 -7.48 11.58 10.00
C ALA A 113 -7.01 10.34 9.28
N HIS A 114 -6.35 10.52 8.14
CA HIS A 114 -5.63 9.50 7.43
C HIS A 114 -4.14 9.84 7.46
N VAL A 115 -3.31 8.88 7.90
CA VAL A 115 -1.86 9.07 8.06
C VAL A 115 -1.13 7.88 7.47
N PRO A 116 -0.08 8.09 6.66
CA PRO A 116 0.75 6.99 6.17
C PRO A 116 1.35 6.18 7.32
N LEU A 117 1.32 4.85 7.21
CA LEU A 117 1.86 3.98 8.25
C LEU A 117 3.33 4.29 8.56
N SER A 118 4.12 4.64 7.54
CA SER A 118 5.54 5.00 7.71
C SER A 118 5.77 6.19 8.65
N GLU A 119 4.77 7.05 8.83
CA GLU A 119 4.84 8.23 9.68
C GLU A 119 4.28 7.98 11.08
N MET A 120 3.83 6.76 11.38
CA MET A 120 3.19 6.43 12.65
C MET A 120 4.15 5.99 13.75
N PHE A 121 5.45 5.92 13.46
CA PHE A 121 6.45 5.53 14.47
C PHE A 121 6.46 6.52 15.63
N GLY A 122 6.35 5.98 16.85
CA GLY A 122 6.36 6.79 18.07
C GLY A 122 5.12 7.65 18.27
N TYR A 123 4.06 7.46 17.49
CA TYR A 123 2.87 8.30 17.56
C TYR A 123 2.20 8.28 18.94
N VAL A 124 1.99 7.09 19.51
CA VAL A 124 1.32 6.96 20.81
C VAL A 124 2.11 7.68 21.91
N THR A 125 3.43 7.55 21.89
CA THR A 125 4.30 8.23 22.86
C THR A 125 4.22 9.75 22.71
N THR A 126 4.28 10.26 21.48
CA THR A 126 4.15 11.69 21.19
C THR A 126 2.78 12.21 21.64
N LEU A 127 1.72 11.48 21.31
CA LEU A 127 0.35 11.87 21.69
C LEU A 127 0.20 11.96 23.20
N ARG A 128 0.73 10.99 23.94
CA ARG A 128 0.71 11.01 25.41
C ARG A 128 1.44 12.20 25.97
N SER A 129 2.58 12.56 25.39
CA SER A 129 3.34 13.75 25.82
C SER A 129 2.59 15.04 25.55
N LEU A 130 1.97 15.16 24.38
CA LEU A 130 1.22 16.37 24.01
C LEU A 130 -0.03 16.59 24.86
N THR A 131 -0.66 15.52 25.33
CA THR A 131 -1.95 15.58 26.00
C THR A 131 -1.90 15.16 27.47
N GLN A 132 -0.71 14.94 28.02
CA GLN A 132 -0.52 14.41 29.39
C GLN A 132 -1.32 13.11 29.63
N GLY A 133 -1.35 12.25 28.62
CA GLY A 133 -2.05 10.98 28.67
C GLY A 133 -3.57 11.05 28.58
N ARG A 134 -4.13 12.22 28.28
CA ARG A 134 -5.60 12.41 28.25
C ARG A 134 -6.25 12.04 26.92
N ALA A 135 -5.49 11.94 25.84
CA ALA A 135 -6.03 11.55 24.56
C ALA A 135 -6.00 10.02 24.38
N GLN A 136 -6.98 9.50 23.65
CA GLN A 136 -7.11 8.07 23.32
C GLN A 136 -7.03 7.88 21.81
N PRO A 137 -5.97 7.23 21.30
CA PRO A 137 -5.87 6.94 19.88
C PRO A 137 -6.52 5.60 19.52
N ASN A 138 -7.11 5.55 18.34
CA ASN A 138 -7.55 4.31 17.72
C ASN A 138 -7.03 4.31 16.28
N VAL A 139 -6.14 3.38 15.96
CA VAL A 139 -5.45 3.32 14.66
C VAL A 139 -5.82 2.01 13.98
N THR A 140 -6.40 2.12 12.79
CA THR A 140 -6.82 0.96 11.99
C THR A 140 -6.33 1.10 10.55
N PRO A 141 -6.06 -0.02 9.85
CA PRO A 141 -5.75 0.04 8.42
C PRO A 141 -6.93 0.62 7.62
N SER A 142 -6.64 1.44 6.63
CA SER A 142 -7.65 2.02 5.76
C SER A 142 -7.48 1.55 4.32
N HIS A 143 -6.50 2.07 3.62
CA HIS A 143 -6.29 1.79 2.19
C HIS A 143 -4.83 2.03 1.81
N TYR A 144 -4.52 1.87 0.52
CA TYR A 144 -3.20 2.19 -0.03
C TYR A 144 -3.32 3.41 -0.92
N GLU A 145 -2.31 4.25 -0.91
CA GLU A 145 -2.17 5.41 -1.79
C GLU A 145 -0.78 5.45 -2.41
N GLU A 146 -0.67 6.11 -3.57
CA GLU A 146 0.61 6.32 -4.21
C GLU A 146 1.54 7.16 -3.33
N VAL A 147 2.81 6.74 -3.24
CA VAL A 147 3.84 7.50 -2.51
C VAL A 147 4.14 8.79 -3.27
N PRO A 148 4.13 9.95 -2.60
CA PRO A 148 4.44 11.23 -3.26
C PRO A 148 5.85 11.30 -3.81
#